data_207362a78619b2e46204d41fb07fd672
#
_entry.id   207362a78619b2e46204d41fb07fd672
#
_cell.length_a   1.000
_cell.length_b   1.000
_cell.length_c   1.000
_cell.angle_alpha   90.00
_cell.angle_beta   90.00
_cell.angle_gamma   90.00
#
_symmetry.space_group_name_H-M   'P 1'
#
loop_
_entity.id
_entity.type
_entity.pdbx_description
1 polymer ?
#
loop_
_entity_poly.entity_id
_entity_poly.type
_entity_poly.pdbx_seq_one_letter_code
_entity_poly.pdbx_strand_id
1 'polypeptide(L)'
;MAQNRPHDTAEVIRDKVHHDDNQGFRMKKALTVLLLTTSFIGTASAEALHFGTTTANPPFETVKGKGQATGFDIDLANALCKQMQAECKFTPQRFDTLIPALRFKKFDAIIAGIEVLPMREKQVAFSQPYRQELSGVVVTAKDAAHGFADLQGKKLAVVKGSVHQRYLRDKQKGIQTVAFDSDSDALAALKSGEVDGAIGDLATMDQWLAENPDYAEMKERATDPAYYGKQYAIAVRKDDPELLKQINDALEVVKASPEFQQMEQKWFK
;
A
#
# COMPACT_ATOMS: atom_id res chain seq x y z
N MET A 1 -18.25 -6.71 77.51
CA MET A 1 -19.25 -5.85 78.21
C MET A 1 -20.34 -5.64 77.21
N ALA A 2 -21.37 -6.42 77.27
CA ALA A 2 -22.67 -6.20 77.89
C ALA A 2 -23.53 -5.36 76.97
N GLN A 3 -24.48 -6.01 76.24
CA GLN A 3 -25.89 -6.21 76.58
C GLN A 3 -26.72 -4.93 76.32
N ASN A 4 -27.86 -4.89 75.69
CA ASN A 4 -29.04 -5.74 75.85
C ASN A 4 -30.06 -5.40 74.75
N ARG A 5 -30.84 -6.40 74.34
CA ARG A 5 -32.27 -6.31 73.84
C ARG A 5 -33.16 -5.96 75.04
N PRO A 6 -34.48 -5.83 74.97
CA PRO A 6 -35.47 -6.48 74.05
C PRO A 6 -36.83 -5.75 73.83
N HIS A 7 -37.73 -6.52 73.19
CA HIS A 7 -39.22 -6.65 73.39
C HIS A 7 -40.12 -5.62 72.69
N ASP A 8 -41.05 -5.99 72.00
CA ASP A 8 -42.21 -6.91 71.98
C ASP A 8 -43.49 -6.10 72.01
N THR A 9 -44.45 -6.35 71.23
CA THR A 9 -45.74 -6.99 71.36
C THR A 9 -46.72 -6.49 70.28
N ALA A 10 -47.19 -7.33 69.54
CA ALA A 10 -48.49 -7.87 69.13
C ALA A 10 -49.79 -7.16 69.63
N GLU A 11 -50.77 -7.08 68.77
CA GLU A 11 -52.19 -7.52 68.92
C GLU A 11 -53.05 -6.90 67.83
N VAL A 12 -53.53 -7.67 66.89
CA VAL A 12 -54.85 -8.34 66.79
C VAL A 12 -56.03 -7.43 67.11
N ILE A 13 -56.99 -7.21 66.26
CA ILE A 13 -58.45 -7.40 66.37
C ILE A 13 -59.13 -7.39 65.00
N ARG A 14 -59.99 -8.35 64.87
CA ARG A 14 -60.93 -8.80 63.86
C ARG A 14 -62.12 -7.88 63.53
N ASP A 15 -62.63 -8.26 62.36
CA ASP A 15 -64.04 -8.32 61.97
C ASP A 15 -64.82 -7.06 61.52
N LYS A 16 -65.28 -7.03 60.33
CA LYS A 16 -66.61 -7.55 59.90
C LYS A 16 -66.93 -7.29 58.40
N VAL A 17 -67.44 -8.32 57.85
CA VAL A 17 -68.17 -8.46 56.59
C VAL A 17 -69.23 -7.39 56.34
N HIS A 18 -69.35 -6.87 55.12
CA HIS A 18 -70.59 -6.70 54.47
C HIS A 18 -70.46 -6.84 52.94
N HIS A 19 -71.35 -7.70 52.44
CA HIS A 19 -71.64 -7.97 51.04
C HIS A 19 -72.41 -6.77 50.49
N ASP A 20 -72.08 -6.37 49.26
CA ASP A 20 -73.11 -6.12 48.28
C ASP A 20 -72.60 -6.16 46.83
N ASP A 21 -73.46 -6.82 46.05
CA ASP A 21 -73.31 -7.02 44.61
C ASP A 21 -73.42 -5.69 43.85
N ASN A 22 -72.63 -5.46 42.80
CA ASN A 22 -73.24 -5.17 41.51
C ASN A 22 -72.27 -5.32 40.32
N GLN A 23 -72.90 -5.76 39.28
CA GLN A 23 -72.37 -6.16 37.98
C GLN A 23 -71.65 -5.06 37.23
N GLY A 24 -70.70 -5.49 36.42
CA GLY A 24 -70.57 -4.92 35.12
C GLY A 24 -69.24 -4.26 34.72
N PHE A 25 -68.73 -4.87 33.81
CA PHE A 25 -67.82 -4.40 32.76
C PHE A 25 -66.36 -4.95 32.79
N ARG A 26 -66.25 -6.11 32.18
CA ARG A 26 -64.94 -6.67 31.79
C ARG A 26 -64.37 -5.79 30.70
N MET A 27 -63.49 -4.86 31.00
CA MET A 27 -62.52 -4.31 30.04
C MET A 27 -61.21 -5.11 30.11
N LYS A 28 -61.03 -5.99 29.14
CA LYS A 28 -59.78 -6.65 28.88
C LYS A 28 -58.76 -5.58 28.44
N LYS A 29 -57.88 -5.14 29.33
CA LYS A 29 -56.71 -4.37 28.95
C LYS A 29 -55.69 -5.33 28.31
N ALA A 30 -55.71 -5.38 26.97
CA ALA A 30 -54.65 -5.99 26.22
C ALA A 30 -53.37 -5.10 26.39
N LEU A 31 -52.45 -5.57 27.16
CA LEU A 31 -51.12 -4.95 27.29
C LEU A 31 -50.32 -5.32 26.06
N THR A 32 -50.34 -4.48 25.02
CA THR A 32 -49.49 -4.62 23.85
C THR A 32 -48.10 -4.22 24.23
N VAL A 33 -47.25 -5.21 24.54
CA VAL A 33 -45.80 -5.01 24.71
C VAL A 33 -45.23 -4.79 23.32
N LEU A 34 -44.99 -3.54 22.95
CA LEU A 34 -44.24 -3.15 21.76
C LEU A 34 -42.78 -3.41 22.02
N LEU A 35 -42.23 -4.58 21.59
CA LEU A 35 -40.82 -4.86 21.54
C LEU A 35 -40.21 -3.92 20.49
N LEU A 36 -39.62 -2.80 20.93
CA LEU A 36 -38.68 -2.04 20.13
C LEU A 36 -37.40 -2.88 19.99
N THR A 37 -37.31 -3.63 18.90
CA THR A 37 -36.01 -4.18 18.43
C THR A 37 -35.18 -3.01 17.92
N THR A 38 -34.35 -2.41 18.77
CA THR A 38 -33.28 -1.52 18.36
C THR A 38 -32.28 -2.35 17.58
N SER A 39 -32.42 -2.35 16.25
CA SER A 39 -31.38 -2.83 15.36
C SER A 39 -30.15 -1.93 15.58
N PHE A 40 -29.17 -2.43 16.34
CA PHE A 40 -27.84 -1.87 16.37
C PHE A 40 -27.26 -2.06 14.95
N ILE A 41 -27.44 -1.06 14.10
CA ILE A 41 -26.67 -0.92 12.88
C ILE A 41 -25.28 -0.55 13.37
N GLY A 42 -24.47 -1.59 13.66
CA GLY A 42 -23.04 -1.41 13.84
C GLY A 42 -22.50 -0.76 12.57
N THR A 43 -22.08 0.49 12.65
CA THR A 43 -21.25 1.09 11.62
C THR A 43 -19.97 0.26 11.57
N ALA A 44 -19.91 -0.69 10.63
CA ALA A 44 -18.64 -1.32 10.30
C ALA A 44 -17.71 -0.17 9.89
N SER A 45 -16.81 0.22 10.79
CA SER A 45 -15.70 1.09 10.43
C SER A 45 -14.92 0.34 9.36
N ALA A 46 -14.85 0.88 8.15
CA ALA A 46 -14.01 0.32 7.12
C ALA A 46 -12.59 0.21 7.69
N GLU A 47 -12.04 -0.99 7.72
CA GLU A 47 -10.69 -1.22 8.22
C GLU A 47 -9.72 -0.48 7.30
N ALA A 48 -8.81 0.30 7.88
CA ALA A 48 -7.85 1.05 7.09
C ALA A 48 -6.72 0.12 6.67
N LEU A 49 -6.49 -0.01 5.35
CA LEU A 49 -5.35 -0.73 4.79
C LEU A 49 -4.20 0.24 4.55
N HIS A 50 -3.11 0.07 5.27
CA HIS A 50 -1.95 0.94 5.21
C HIS A 50 -0.91 0.41 4.23
N PHE A 51 -0.58 1.21 3.22
CA PHE A 51 0.47 0.92 2.25
C PHE A 51 1.75 1.72 2.56
N GLY A 52 2.90 1.03 2.57
CA GLY A 52 4.20 1.66 2.40
C GLY A 52 4.47 1.90 0.92
N THR A 53 4.90 3.11 0.56
CA THR A 53 5.19 3.51 -0.82
C THR A 53 6.36 4.48 -0.86
N THR A 54 6.93 4.77 -2.04
CA THR A 54 7.93 5.82 -2.16
C THR A 54 7.28 7.17 -2.51
N THR A 55 8.06 8.22 -2.69
CA THR A 55 7.51 9.57 -2.90
C THR A 55 7.91 10.20 -4.22
N ALA A 56 8.83 9.58 -4.96
CA ALA A 56 9.46 10.21 -6.10
C ALA A 56 9.97 9.19 -7.13
N ASN A 57 9.09 8.28 -7.55
CA ASN A 57 9.28 7.28 -8.61
C ASN A 57 8.14 7.38 -9.64
N PRO A 58 8.04 8.48 -10.41
CA PRO A 58 7.03 8.61 -11.46
C PRO A 58 7.32 7.62 -12.60
N PRO A 59 6.30 7.01 -13.23
CA PRO A 59 4.86 7.26 -13.08
C PRO A 59 4.17 6.44 -11.99
N PHE A 60 4.90 5.59 -11.24
CA PHE A 60 4.33 4.68 -10.26
C PHE A 60 3.78 5.43 -9.04
N GLU A 61 4.61 6.26 -8.39
CA GLU A 61 4.19 7.09 -7.28
C GLU A 61 4.99 8.39 -7.17
N THR A 62 4.27 9.46 -6.86
CA THR A 62 4.85 10.78 -6.53
C THR A 62 4.02 11.45 -5.45
N VAL A 63 4.63 12.36 -4.69
CA VAL A 63 3.90 13.23 -3.77
C VAL A 63 3.86 14.64 -4.36
N LYS A 64 2.66 15.16 -4.60
CA LYS A 64 2.41 16.51 -5.10
C LYS A 64 1.87 17.42 -3.99
N GLY A 65 2.34 18.66 -3.98
CA GLY A 65 1.80 19.71 -3.13
C GLY A 65 1.81 19.38 -1.63
N LYS A 66 0.63 19.39 -0.99
CA LYS A 66 0.47 19.19 0.46
C LYS A 66 0.63 17.73 0.94
N GLY A 67 1.42 16.93 0.23
CA GLY A 67 1.67 15.53 0.62
C GLY A 67 0.65 14.53 0.04
N GLN A 68 -0.11 14.91 -0.99
CA GLN A 68 -1.03 14.02 -1.67
C GLN A 68 -0.25 13.08 -2.60
N ALA A 69 -0.31 11.78 -2.30
CA ALA A 69 0.27 10.74 -3.15
C ALA A 69 -0.55 10.58 -4.45
N THR A 70 0.13 10.41 -5.58
CA THR A 70 -0.47 10.18 -6.90
C THR A 70 0.47 9.30 -7.72
N GLY A 71 -0.06 8.59 -8.70
CA GLY A 71 0.69 7.67 -9.55
C GLY A 71 -0.12 6.41 -9.85
N PHE A 72 0.43 5.55 -10.72
CA PHE A 72 -0.22 4.28 -11.06
C PHE A 72 -0.45 3.39 -9.84
N ASP A 73 0.58 3.22 -9.01
CA ASP A 73 0.52 2.39 -7.81
C ASP A 73 -0.49 2.93 -6.78
N ILE A 74 -0.61 4.25 -6.68
CA ILE A 74 -1.59 4.90 -5.81
C ILE A 74 -3.02 4.70 -6.33
N ASP A 75 -3.24 4.88 -7.65
CA ASP A 75 -4.54 4.65 -8.26
C ASP A 75 -4.94 3.16 -8.13
N LEU A 76 -4.00 2.24 -8.38
CA LEU A 76 -4.23 0.81 -8.20
C LEU A 76 -4.58 0.44 -6.75
N ALA A 77 -3.81 0.93 -5.77
CA ALA A 77 -4.09 0.68 -4.36
C ALA A 77 -5.49 1.18 -3.97
N ASN A 78 -5.88 2.39 -4.41
CA ASN A 78 -7.21 2.92 -4.14
C ASN A 78 -8.33 2.06 -4.76
N ALA A 79 -8.12 1.53 -5.98
CA ALA A 79 -9.08 0.61 -6.60
C ALA A 79 -9.19 -0.72 -5.82
N LEU A 80 -8.07 -1.24 -5.31
CA LEU A 80 -8.06 -2.43 -4.45
C LEU A 80 -8.80 -2.17 -3.13
N CYS A 81 -8.51 -1.06 -2.44
CA CYS A 81 -9.20 -0.71 -1.21
C CYS A 81 -10.72 -0.57 -1.43
N LYS A 82 -11.13 0.08 -2.52
CA LYS A 82 -12.55 0.19 -2.90
C LYS A 82 -13.19 -1.18 -3.08
N GLN A 83 -12.50 -2.11 -3.77
CA GLN A 83 -12.98 -3.49 -3.94
C GLN A 83 -13.06 -4.26 -2.62
N MET A 84 -12.12 -4.02 -1.71
CA MET A 84 -12.07 -4.63 -0.38
C MET A 84 -12.95 -3.93 0.66
N GLN A 85 -13.64 -2.83 0.30
CA GLN A 85 -14.42 -1.98 1.20
C GLN A 85 -13.59 -1.42 2.37
N ALA A 86 -12.32 -1.14 2.12
CA ALA A 86 -11.35 -0.60 3.07
C ALA A 86 -11.02 0.88 2.76
N GLU A 87 -10.49 1.61 3.75
CA GLU A 87 -9.88 2.93 3.53
C GLU A 87 -8.40 2.76 3.21
N CYS A 88 -7.90 3.32 2.10
CA CYS A 88 -6.46 3.33 1.80
C CYS A 88 -5.73 4.43 2.56
N LYS A 89 -4.60 4.06 3.19
CA LYS A 89 -3.64 5.01 3.76
C LYS A 89 -2.25 4.74 3.22
N PHE A 90 -1.47 5.80 2.98
CA PHE A 90 -0.14 5.71 2.41
C PHE A 90 0.90 6.26 3.37
N THR A 91 1.96 5.50 3.61
CA THR A 91 3.10 5.89 4.44
C THR A 91 4.34 5.98 3.57
N PRO A 92 4.84 7.20 3.31
CA PRO A 92 6.06 7.39 2.52
C PRO A 92 7.29 6.81 3.21
N GLN A 93 8.12 6.11 2.43
CA GLN A 93 9.37 5.53 2.88
C GLN A 93 10.41 5.60 1.76
N ARG A 94 11.71 5.53 2.10
CA ARG A 94 12.74 5.25 1.10
C ARG A 94 12.62 3.80 0.66
N PHE A 95 12.92 3.54 -0.60
CA PHE A 95 12.78 2.20 -1.20
C PHE A 95 13.53 1.11 -0.41
N ASP A 96 14.78 1.38 -0.01
CA ASP A 96 15.62 0.44 0.75
C ASP A 96 15.07 0.10 2.15
N THR A 97 14.17 0.91 2.69
CA THR A 97 13.58 0.73 4.02
C THR A 97 12.17 0.12 4.01
N LEU A 98 11.55 -0.05 2.84
CA LEU A 98 10.18 -0.57 2.72
C LEU A 98 10.02 -1.96 3.35
N ILE A 99 10.83 -2.95 2.93
CA ILE A 99 10.72 -4.33 3.46
C ILE A 99 11.03 -4.39 4.97
N PRO A 100 12.08 -3.77 5.51
CA PRO A 100 12.27 -3.67 6.94
C PRO A 100 11.05 -3.07 7.68
N ALA A 101 10.51 -1.95 7.19
CA ALA A 101 9.36 -1.28 7.80
C ALA A 101 8.09 -2.15 7.80
N LEU A 102 7.80 -2.87 6.69
CA LEU A 102 6.71 -3.85 6.60
C LEU A 102 6.86 -4.95 7.66
N ARG A 103 8.05 -5.50 7.80
CA ARG A 103 8.34 -6.54 8.81
C ARG A 103 8.18 -6.04 10.25
N PHE A 104 8.46 -4.76 10.49
CA PHE A 104 8.21 -4.08 11.77
C PHE A 104 6.77 -3.57 11.91
N LYS A 105 5.84 -3.98 11.03
CA LYS A 105 4.40 -3.65 11.09
C LYS A 105 4.10 -2.15 11.08
N LYS A 106 4.94 -1.35 10.41
CA LYS A 106 4.66 0.10 10.24
C LYS A 106 3.53 0.37 9.25
N PHE A 107 3.24 -0.59 8.38
CA PHE A 107 2.14 -0.66 7.44
C PHE A 107 1.86 -2.13 7.11
N ASP A 108 0.80 -2.40 6.33
CA ASP A 108 0.30 -3.75 6.09
C ASP A 108 0.80 -4.35 4.79
N ALA A 109 1.00 -3.50 3.78
CA ALA A 109 1.47 -3.89 2.46
C ALA A 109 2.45 -2.86 1.88
N ILE A 110 3.21 -3.25 0.85
CA ILE A 110 4.06 -2.36 0.04
C ILE A 110 3.51 -2.35 -1.38
N ILE A 111 3.33 -1.14 -1.92
CA ILE A 111 3.10 -0.88 -3.34
C ILE A 111 4.02 0.26 -3.77
N ALA A 112 5.04 -0.03 -4.61
CA ALA A 112 6.12 0.91 -4.93
C ALA A 112 6.97 0.42 -6.12
N GLY A 113 6.35 -0.06 -7.20
CA GLY A 113 7.10 -0.66 -8.32
C GLY A 113 8.08 -1.75 -7.87
N ILE A 114 7.74 -2.50 -6.80
CA ILE A 114 8.68 -3.45 -6.22
C ILE A 114 8.66 -4.79 -6.95
N GLU A 115 9.84 -5.21 -7.45
CA GLU A 115 9.99 -6.45 -8.23
C GLU A 115 10.01 -7.70 -7.33
N VAL A 116 9.36 -8.75 -7.81
CA VAL A 116 9.43 -10.10 -7.22
C VAL A 116 10.82 -10.69 -7.46
N LEU A 117 11.65 -10.67 -6.45
CA LEU A 117 13.01 -11.23 -6.49
C LEU A 117 13.19 -12.32 -5.43
N PRO A 118 13.92 -13.42 -5.72
CA PRO A 118 14.12 -14.52 -4.75
C PRO A 118 14.66 -14.05 -3.39
N MET A 119 15.48 -13.02 -3.37
CA MET A 119 16.01 -12.45 -2.13
C MET A 119 14.96 -11.69 -1.31
N ARG A 120 13.96 -11.08 -1.98
CA ARG A 120 12.82 -10.40 -1.34
C ARG A 120 11.78 -11.41 -0.88
N GLU A 121 11.51 -12.46 -1.67
CA GLU A 121 10.59 -13.55 -1.32
C GLU A 121 11.02 -14.32 -0.05
N LYS A 122 12.31 -14.32 0.28
CA LYS A 122 12.79 -14.86 1.56
C LYS A 122 12.25 -14.06 2.76
N GLN A 123 11.92 -12.79 2.59
CA GLN A 123 11.59 -11.86 3.65
C GLN A 123 10.09 -11.52 3.72
N VAL A 124 9.41 -11.48 2.58
CA VAL A 124 8.00 -11.09 2.42
C VAL A 124 7.28 -12.06 1.48
N ALA A 125 5.96 -12.03 1.47
CA ALA A 125 5.13 -12.68 0.46
C ALA A 125 4.69 -11.64 -0.58
N PHE A 126 4.48 -12.07 -1.82
CA PHE A 126 4.04 -11.23 -2.92
C PHE A 126 2.68 -11.65 -3.44
N SER A 127 1.87 -10.67 -3.84
CA SER A 127 0.63 -10.88 -4.56
C SER A 127 0.90 -11.46 -5.95
N GLN A 128 -0.18 -11.80 -6.67
CA GLN A 128 -0.12 -11.92 -8.12
C GLN A 128 0.42 -10.60 -8.70
N PRO A 129 1.18 -10.69 -9.83
CA PRO A 129 1.77 -9.49 -10.41
C PRO A 129 0.72 -8.60 -11.06
N TYR A 130 0.94 -7.29 -10.95
CA TYR A 130 0.10 -6.30 -11.60
C TYR A 130 0.73 -5.71 -12.86
N ARG A 131 2.07 -5.76 -12.99
CA ARG A 131 2.83 -5.25 -14.14
C ARG A 131 4.14 -6.03 -14.32
N GLN A 132 4.78 -5.89 -15.49
CA GLN A 132 6.08 -6.50 -15.76
C GLN A 132 7.07 -5.42 -16.21
N GLU A 133 8.26 -5.44 -15.63
CA GLU A 133 9.43 -4.69 -16.10
C GLU A 133 10.40 -5.65 -16.81
N LEU A 134 10.91 -5.25 -17.99
CA LEU A 134 11.70 -6.13 -18.83
C LEU A 134 13.20 -5.82 -18.79
N SER A 135 13.59 -4.57 -18.49
CA SER A 135 14.98 -4.12 -18.59
C SER A 135 15.26 -2.91 -17.72
N GLY A 136 16.51 -2.78 -17.27
CA GLY A 136 17.03 -1.51 -16.77
C GLY A 136 17.49 -0.63 -17.93
N VAL A 137 17.10 0.64 -17.86
CA VAL A 137 17.41 1.65 -18.87
C VAL A 137 18.40 2.66 -18.30
N VAL A 138 19.44 2.97 -19.05
CA VAL A 138 20.39 4.03 -18.74
C VAL A 138 20.07 5.27 -19.57
N VAL A 139 19.97 6.41 -18.92
CA VAL A 139 19.87 7.72 -19.57
C VAL A 139 21.14 8.54 -19.35
N THR A 140 21.60 9.19 -20.41
CA THR A 140 22.79 10.06 -20.41
C THR A 140 22.50 11.32 -21.20
N ALA A 141 23.43 12.30 -21.18
CA ALA A 141 23.37 13.36 -22.19
C ALA A 141 23.43 12.71 -23.60
N LYS A 142 22.80 13.33 -24.60
CA LYS A 142 22.79 12.79 -25.96
C LYS A 142 24.21 12.49 -26.44
N ASP A 143 24.35 11.33 -27.08
CA ASP A 143 25.61 10.84 -27.68
C ASP A 143 26.77 10.67 -26.69
N ALA A 144 26.53 10.77 -25.36
CA ALA A 144 27.59 10.62 -24.34
C ALA A 144 28.02 9.16 -24.15
N ALA A 145 27.11 8.20 -24.35
CA ALA A 145 27.39 6.77 -24.27
C ALA A 145 26.41 5.96 -25.12
N HIS A 146 26.87 4.85 -25.69
CA HIS A 146 26.05 3.90 -26.45
C HIS A 146 25.88 2.55 -25.75
N GLY A 147 26.81 2.21 -24.85
CA GLY A 147 26.80 0.97 -24.10
C GLY A 147 27.57 1.08 -22.78
N PHE A 148 27.48 0.03 -21.95
CA PHE A 148 28.16 0.00 -20.64
C PHE A 148 29.68 0.11 -20.74
N ALA A 149 30.27 -0.25 -21.87
CA ALA A 149 31.69 -0.07 -22.11
C ALA A 149 32.11 1.41 -22.08
N ASP A 150 31.25 2.31 -22.60
CA ASP A 150 31.55 3.76 -22.63
C ASP A 150 31.42 4.41 -21.26
N LEU A 151 30.83 3.71 -20.30
CA LEU A 151 30.61 4.19 -18.92
C LEU A 151 31.71 3.75 -17.95
N GLN A 152 32.73 3.06 -18.41
CA GLN A 152 33.84 2.66 -17.54
C GLN A 152 34.57 3.89 -16.93
N GLY A 153 34.71 3.90 -15.62
CA GLY A 153 35.23 5.03 -14.85
C GLY A 153 34.27 6.18 -14.63
N LYS A 154 33.07 6.13 -15.25
CA LYS A 154 32.01 7.15 -15.11
C LYS A 154 31.17 6.92 -13.88
N LYS A 155 30.48 7.99 -13.43
CA LYS A 155 29.51 7.96 -12.33
C LYS A 155 28.11 7.69 -12.85
N LEU A 156 27.46 6.66 -12.33
CA LEU A 156 26.08 6.33 -12.67
C LEU A 156 25.17 6.40 -11.44
N ALA A 157 24.16 7.26 -11.50
CA ALA A 157 23.16 7.39 -10.44
C ALA A 157 22.20 6.19 -10.44
N VAL A 158 21.77 5.78 -9.26
CA VAL A 158 20.85 4.66 -9.07
C VAL A 158 20.09 4.80 -7.74
N VAL A 159 18.90 4.26 -7.66
CA VAL A 159 18.15 4.20 -6.40
C VAL A 159 18.73 3.14 -5.49
N LYS A 160 18.96 3.51 -4.23
CA LYS A 160 19.49 2.63 -3.20
C LYS A 160 18.54 1.46 -2.91
N GLY A 161 19.10 0.24 -2.87
CA GLY A 161 18.34 -0.99 -2.64
C GLY A 161 17.57 -1.52 -3.86
N SER A 162 17.65 -0.83 -5.01
CA SER A 162 17.01 -1.27 -6.25
C SER A 162 17.75 -2.47 -6.89
N VAL A 163 17.06 -3.12 -7.84
CA VAL A 163 17.67 -4.16 -8.67
C VAL A 163 18.81 -3.60 -9.53
N HIS A 164 18.69 -2.35 -9.97
CA HIS A 164 19.67 -1.66 -10.79
C HIS A 164 20.98 -1.46 -10.03
N GLN A 165 20.93 -1.05 -8.74
CA GLN A 165 22.13 -0.96 -7.90
C GLN A 165 22.83 -2.31 -7.77
N ARG A 166 22.06 -3.37 -7.60
CA ARG A 166 22.60 -4.73 -7.52
C ARG A 166 23.26 -5.14 -8.85
N TYR A 167 22.61 -4.88 -9.99
CA TYR A 167 23.14 -5.17 -11.32
C TYR A 167 24.46 -4.46 -11.57
N LEU A 168 24.53 -3.16 -11.31
CA LEU A 168 25.78 -2.39 -11.48
C LEU A 168 26.91 -2.97 -10.62
N ARG A 169 26.66 -3.23 -9.34
CA ARG A 169 27.64 -3.79 -8.42
C ARG A 169 28.17 -5.15 -8.88
N ASP A 170 27.29 -6.01 -9.36
CA ASP A 170 27.64 -7.40 -9.66
C ASP A 170 28.20 -7.57 -11.08
N LYS A 171 27.72 -6.78 -12.05
CA LYS A 171 28.03 -6.94 -13.49
C LYS A 171 28.86 -5.81 -14.08
N GLN A 172 28.80 -4.59 -13.53
CA GLN A 172 29.39 -3.38 -14.11
C GLN A 172 30.44 -2.76 -13.16
N LYS A 173 31.37 -3.58 -12.66
CA LYS A 173 32.32 -3.20 -11.60
C LYS A 173 33.23 -2.01 -11.93
N GLY A 174 33.42 -1.66 -13.20
CA GLY A 174 34.17 -0.49 -13.62
C GLY A 174 33.41 0.84 -13.59
N ILE A 175 32.11 0.80 -13.34
CA ILE A 175 31.26 1.98 -13.23
C ILE A 175 31.18 2.42 -11.77
N GLN A 176 31.34 3.73 -11.52
CA GLN A 176 31.21 4.30 -10.18
C GLN A 176 29.73 4.50 -9.86
N THR A 177 29.17 3.65 -9.00
CA THR A 177 27.77 3.73 -8.61
C THR A 177 27.54 4.80 -7.54
N VAL A 178 26.68 5.79 -7.80
CA VAL A 178 26.25 6.80 -6.84
C VAL A 178 24.78 6.52 -6.48
N ALA A 179 24.52 6.21 -5.21
CA ALA A 179 23.21 5.79 -4.74
C ALA A 179 22.41 6.97 -4.16
N PHE A 180 21.17 7.13 -4.61
CA PHE A 180 20.20 8.15 -4.19
C PHE A 180 18.99 7.52 -3.50
N ASP A 181 18.24 8.32 -2.78
CA ASP A 181 17.06 7.85 -2.06
C ASP A 181 15.83 7.72 -2.97
N SER A 182 15.81 8.39 -4.13
CA SER A 182 14.72 8.33 -5.13
C SER A 182 15.22 8.47 -6.57
N ASP A 183 14.35 8.09 -7.54
CA ASP A 183 14.61 8.29 -8.97
C ASP A 183 14.69 9.79 -9.32
N SER A 184 13.83 10.61 -8.71
CA SER A 184 13.87 12.05 -8.92
C SER A 184 15.19 12.67 -8.48
N ASP A 185 15.79 12.22 -7.36
CA ASP A 185 17.09 12.70 -6.90
C ASP A 185 18.21 12.23 -7.83
N ALA A 186 18.16 10.97 -8.26
CA ALA A 186 19.13 10.39 -9.23
C ALA A 186 19.12 11.17 -10.56
N LEU A 187 17.94 11.48 -11.09
CA LEU A 187 17.77 12.22 -12.33
C LEU A 187 18.12 13.72 -12.17
N ALA A 188 17.88 14.30 -10.99
CA ALA A 188 18.33 15.66 -10.68
C ALA A 188 19.87 15.75 -10.64
N ALA A 189 20.54 14.75 -10.08
CA ALA A 189 22.02 14.67 -10.08
C ALA A 189 22.58 14.54 -11.50
N LEU A 190 21.91 13.80 -12.40
CA LEU A 190 22.28 13.77 -13.81
C LEU A 190 22.12 15.14 -14.47
N LYS A 191 21.03 15.82 -14.22
CA LYS A 191 20.75 17.14 -14.79
C LYS A 191 21.70 18.22 -14.31
N SER A 192 22.20 18.11 -13.06
CA SER A 192 23.20 19.02 -12.51
C SER A 192 24.65 18.73 -12.96
N GLY A 193 24.89 17.58 -13.61
CA GLY A 193 26.22 17.11 -14.00
C GLY A 193 27.04 16.50 -12.85
N GLU A 194 26.41 16.17 -11.72
CA GLU A 194 27.07 15.47 -10.61
C GLU A 194 27.45 14.03 -11.00
N VAL A 195 26.65 13.42 -11.88
CA VAL A 195 26.83 12.09 -12.45
C VAL A 195 26.77 12.14 -13.98
N ASP A 196 27.33 11.12 -14.64
CA ASP A 196 27.40 11.03 -16.11
C ASP A 196 26.15 10.35 -16.72
N GLY A 197 25.38 9.63 -15.90
CA GLY A 197 24.16 8.95 -16.31
C GLY A 197 23.33 8.49 -15.11
N ALA A 198 22.12 8.00 -15.38
CA ALA A 198 21.25 7.39 -14.38
C ALA A 198 20.66 6.09 -14.92
N ILE A 199 20.49 5.08 -14.07
CA ILE A 199 19.83 3.81 -14.43
C ILE A 199 18.57 3.61 -13.58
N GLY A 200 17.48 3.23 -14.23
CA GLY A 200 16.19 2.96 -13.59
C GLY A 200 15.25 2.17 -14.50
N ASP A 201 14.00 2.12 -14.10
CA ASP A 201 12.94 1.44 -14.84
C ASP A 201 12.58 2.19 -16.11
N LEU A 202 12.25 1.43 -17.17
CA LEU A 202 11.92 2.00 -18.50
C LEU A 202 10.85 3.09 -18.39
N ALA A 203 9.75 2.82 -17.69
CA ALA A 203 8.63 3.77 -17.60
C ALA A 203 9.03 5.10 -16.93
N THR A 204 9.87 5.04 -15.89
CA THR A 204 10.38 6.21 -15.19
C THR A 204 11.33 7.02 -16.09
N MET A 205 12.22 6.34 -16.79
CA MET A 205 13.18 6.98 -17.70
C MET A 205 12.49 7.60 -18.91
N ASP A 206 11.52 6.91 -19.52
CA ASP A 206 10.75 7.42 -20.66
C ASP A 206 9.96 8.68 -20.31
N GLN A 207 9.30 8.69 -19.14
CA GLN A 207 8.57 9.87 -18.68
C GLN A 207 9.51 11.06 -18.48
N TRP A 208 10.67 10.84 -17.87
CA TRP A 208 11.64 11.91 -17.65
C TRP A 208 12.24 12.43 -18.97
N LEU A 209 12.56 11.54 -19.91
CA LEU A 209 13.11 11.90 -21.23
C LEU A 209 12.13 12.76 -22.05
N ALA A 210 10.82 12.53 -21.91
CA ALA A 210 9.80 13.37 -22.59
C ALA A 210 9.89 14.84 -22.20
N GLU A 211 10.36 15.16 -20.99
CA GLU A 211 10.52 16.52 -20.48
C GLU A 211 11.97 17.03 -20.58
N ASN A 212 12.93 16.18 -20.95
CA ASN A 212 14.36 16.50 -20.95
C ASN A 212 15.02 16.12 -22.31
N PRO A 213 14.77 16.88 -23.39
CA PRO A 213 15.17 16.54 -24.75
C PRO A 213 16.69 16.58 -25.01
N ASP A 214 17.49 17.11 -24.11
CA ASP A 214 18.96 17.11 -24.18
C ASP A 214 19.60 15.76 -23.75
N TYR A 215 18.77 14.86 -23.26
CA TYR A 215 19.16 13.52 -22.81
C TYR A 215 18.57 12.45 -23.73
N ALA A 216 19.15 11.26 -23.66
CA ALA A 216 18.68 10.11 -24.43
C ALA A 216 18.89 8.80 -23.67
N GLU A 217 18.07 7.84 -23.98
CA GLU A 217 18.29 6.45 -23.58
C GLU A 217 19.55 5.91 -24.28
N MET A 218 20.40 5.22 -23.51
CA MET A 218 21.53 4.47 -24.07
C MET A 218 21.00 3.25 -24.87
N LYS A 219 21.61 2.95 -25.99
CA LYS A 219 21.14 1.84 -26.87
C LYS A 219 21.18 0.48 -26.20
N GLU A 220 22.25 0.23 -25.40
CA GLU A 220 22.38 -1.01 -24.65
C GLU A 220 21.55 -0.95 -23.37
N ARG A 221 20.61 -1.88 -23.20
CA ARG A 221 19.80 -2.05 -21.98
C ARG A 221 20.35 -3.14 -21.10
N ALA A 222 20.11 -3.04 -19.82
CA ALA A 222 20.39 -4.10 -18.85
C ALA A 222 19.22 -5.12 -18.89
N THR A 223 19.50 -6.33 -19.42
CA THR A 223 18.48 -7.36 -19.67
C THR A 223 18.82 -8.72 -19.05
N ASP A 224 19.90 -8.82 -18.24
CA ASP A 224 20.30 -10.09 -17.60
C ASP A 224 19.13 -10.66 -16.77
N PRO A 225 18.61 -11.87 -17.10
CA PRO A 225 17.43 -12.43 -16.48
C PRO A 225 17.60 -12.78 -14.99
N ALA A 226 18.82 -12.74 -14.47
CA ALA A 226 19.06 -12.86 -13.02
C ALA A 226 18.61 -11.60 -12.27
N TYR A 227 18.44 -10.47 -12.96
CA TYR A 227 18.06 -9.17 -12.41
C TYR A 227 16.76 -8.67 -12.99
N TYR A 228 16.55 -8.77 -14.29
CA TYR A 228 15.45 -8.17 -15.05
C TYR A 228 14.46 -9.22 -15.58
N GLY A 229 13.43 -8.78 -16.25
CA GLY A 229 12.33 -9.63 -16.68
C GLY A 229 11.43 -10.06 -15.52
N LYS A 230 11.46 -9.31 -14.42
CA LYS A 230 10.68 -9.58 -13.21
C LYS A 230 9.36 -8.84 -13.25
N GLN A 231 8.48 -9.22 -12.35
CA GLN A 231 7.14 -8.67 -12.25
C GLN A 231 7.03 -7.78 -11.03
N TYR A 232 6.29 -6.67 -11.14
CA TYR A 232 5.89 -5.88 -10.00
C TYR A 232 4.69 -6.51 -9.31
N ALA A 233 4.74 -6.59 -8.00
CA ALA A 233 3.68 -7.13 -7.18
C ALA A 233 3.58 -6.39 -5.84
N ILE A 234 2.46 -6.55 -5.15
CA ILE A 234 2.26 -6.01 -3.81
C ILE A 234 2.91 -6.95 -2.80
N ALA A 235 3.75 -6.42 -1.92
CA ALA A 235 4.37 -7.23 -0.88
C ALA A 235 3.60 -7.12 0.44
N VAL A 236 3.40 -8.26 1.10
CA VAL A 236 2.81 -8.36 2.44
C VAL A 236 3.71 -9.17 3.37
N ARG A 237 3.45 -9.13 4.66
CA ARG A 237 4.16 -10.00 5.62
C ARG A 237 3.85 -11.47 5.34
N LYS A 238 4.81 -12.35 5.59
CA LYS A 238 4.63 -13.81 5.42
C LYS A 238 3.65 -14.43 6.43
N ASP A 239 3.48 -13.79 7.56
CA ASP A 239 2.57 -14.20 8.62
C ASP A 239 1.14 -13.65 8.44
N ASP A 240 0.85 -13.08 7.27
CA ASP A 240 -0.47 -12.51 6.93
C ASP A 240 -1.02 -13.07 5.61
N PRO A 241 -1.29 -14.38 5.54
CA PRO A 241 -1.79 -15.02 4.32
C PRO A 241 -3.23 -14.59 3.99
N GLU A 242 -4.00 -14.13 4.98
CA GLU A 242 -5.37 -13.67 4.77
C GLU A 242 -5.38 -12.35 4.00
N LEU A 243 -4.56 -11.37 4.40
CA LEU A 243 -4.42 -10.12 3.65
C LEU A 243 -3.90 -10.38 2.23
N LEU A 244 -2.94 -11.30 2.07
CA LEU A 244 -2.44 -11.69 0.75
C LEU A 244 -3.56 -12.22 -0.15
N LYS A 245 -4.43 -13.07 0.40
CA LYS A 245 -5.58 -13.61 -0.33
C LYS A 245 -6.56 -12.51 -0.72
N GLN A 246 -6.91 -11.62 0.21
CA GLN A 246 -7.83 -10.51 -0.04
C GLN A 246 -7.29 -9.56 -1.13
N ILE A 247 -6.00 -9.24 -1.09
CA ILE A 247 -5.33 -8.43 -2.13
C ILE A 247 -5.39 -9.14 -3.49
N ASN A 248 -5.12 -10.46 -3.55
CA ASN A 248 -5.15 -11.22 -4.80
C ASN A 248 -6.56 -11.29 -5.39
N ASP A 249 -7.57 -11.54 -4.57
CA ASP A 249 -8.98 -11.58 -4.99
C ASP A 249 -9.41 -10.20 -5.55
N ALA A 250 -9.05 -9.12 -4.86
CA ALA A 250 -9.32 -7.76 -5.33
C ALA A 250 -8.55 -7.42 -6.61
N LEU A 251 -7.28 -7.84 -6.70
CA LEU A 251 -6.42 -7.58 -7.86
C LEU A 251 -6.95 -8.28 -9.13
N GLU A 252 -7.46 -9.50 -9.01
CA GLU A 252 -8.10 -10.22 -10.12
C GLU A 252 -9.28 -9.42 -10.69
N VAL A 253 -10.17 -8.93 -9.82
CA VAL A 253 -11.33 -8.12 -10.22
C VAL A 253 -10.90 -6.78 -10.84
N VAL A 254 -9.97 -6.07 -10.18
CA VAL A 254 -9.50 -4.77 -10.65
C VAL A 254 -8.81 -4.88 -12.01
N LYS A 255 -7.92 -5.86 -12.21
CA LYS A 255 -7.20 -6.08 -13.49
C LYS A 255 -8.14 -6.42 -14.65
N ALA A 256 -9.28 -7.06 -14.38
CA ALA A 256 -10.29 -7.36 -15.40
C ALA A 256 -11.19 -6.16 -15.74
N SER A 257 -11.09 -5.05 -14.99
CA SER A 257 -11.97 -3.89 -15.13
C SER A 257 -11.50 -2.90 -16.20
N PRO A 258 -12.43 -2.12 -16.81
CA PRO A 258 -12.06 -0.98 -17.66
C PRO A 258 -11.26 0.09 -16.92
N GLU A 259 -11.44 0.22 -15.60
CA GLU A 259 -10.73 1.16 -14.75
C GLU A 259 -9.22 0.90 -14.76
N PHE A 260 -8.80 -0.37 -14.74
CA PHE A 260 -7.39 -0.74 -14.83
C PHE A 260 -6.77 -0.33 -16.17
N GLN A 261 -7.46 -0.58 -17.28
CA GLN A 261 -7.01 -0.15 -18.61
C GLN A 261 -6.87 1.38 -18.70
N GLN A 262 -7.79 2.13 -18.08
CA GLN A 262 -7.70 3.58 -18.02
C GLN A 262 -6.49 4.05 -17.19
N MET A 263 -6.17 3.37 -16.08
CA MET A 263 -4.97 3.65 -15.29
C MET A 263 -3.70 3.41 -16.12
N GLU A 264 -3.60 2.28 -16.83
CA GLU A 264 -2.45 2.02 -17.71
C GLU A 264 -2.31 3.07 -18.81
N GLN A 265 -3.39 3.45 -19.48
CA GLN A 265 -3.37 4.51 -20.49
C GLN A 265 -3.01 5.88 -19.92
N LYS A 266 -3.42 6.19 -18.69
CA LYS A 266 -3.12 7.46 -18.02
C LYS A 266 -1.65 7.61 -17.67
N TRP A 267 -1.01 6.52 -17.23
CA TRP A 267 0.31 6.58 -16.62
C TRP A 267 1.45 6.08 -17.51
N PHE A 268 1.16 5.23 -18.49
CA PHE A 268 2.17 4.57 -19.35
C PHE A 268 1.88 4.76 -20.84
N LYS A 269 1.58 5.98 -21.23
CA LYS A 269 1.37 6.34 -22.67
C LYS A 269 2.67 6.42 -23.41
#